data_07208cb1de40ae6e12f9d9e537256335
#
_entry.id   07208cb1de40ae6e12f9d9e537256335
#
_cell.length_a   1.000
_cell.length_b   1.000
_cell.length_c   1.000
_cell.angle_alpha   90.00
_cell.angle_beta   90.00
_cell.angle_gamma   90.00
#
_symmetry.space_group_name_H-M   'P 1'
#
loop_
_entity.id
_entity.type
_entity.pdbx_description
1 polymer ?
#
loop_
_entity_poly.entity_id
_entity_poly.type
_entity_poly.pdbx_seq_one_letter_code
_entity_poly.pdbx_strand_id
1 'polypeptide(L)' 'MQVGDLVKLRSNIVPLIGSSDKLGIVVERHNRVVPTVVVQWNGVEGTMAHRIKMLMVINENR' A
#
# COMPACT_ATOMS: atom_id res chain seq x y z
N MET A 1 8.70 -5.80 0.08
CA MET A 1 7.47 -5.36 0.75
C MET A 1 6.84 -6.56 1.42
N GLN A 2 6.54 -6.45 2.68
CA GLN A 2 6.07 -7.56 3.48
C GLN A 2 4.83 -7.17 4.26
N VAL A 3 4.10 -8.19 4.74
CA VAL A 3 2.98 -7.94 5.63
C VAL A 3 3.49 -7.19 6.85
N GLY A 4 2.78 -6.14 7.22
CA GLY A 4 3.16 -5.28 8.35
C GLY A 4 3.90 -4.02 7.94
N ASP A 5 4.34 -3.93 6.70
CA ASP A 5 5.03 -2.73 6.24
C ASP A 5 4.06 -1.55 6.12
N LEU A 6 4.56 -0.39 6.49
CA LEU A 6 3.82 0.85 6.34
C LEU A 6 4.12 1.42 4.96
N VAL A 7 3.08 1.72 4.21
CA VAL A 7 3.23 2.10 2.81
C VAL A 7 2.39 3.33 2.49
N LYS A 8 2.71 3.95 1.37
CA LYS A 8 1.88 5.00 0.79
C LYS A 8 1.94 4.90 -0.72
N LEU A 9 1.00 5.51 -1.39
CA LEU A 9 1.02 5.57 -2.84
C LEU A 9 2.15 6.49 -3.31
N ARG A 10 2.72 6.16 -4.45
CA ARG A 10 3.74 7.01 -5.04
C ARG A 10 3.12 8.36 -5.39
N SER A 11 3.94 9.40 -5.29
CA SER A 11 3.42 10.76 -5.43
C SER A 11 2.88 11.06 -6.83
N ASN A 12 3.30 10.31 -7.83
CA ASN A 12 2.82 10.53 -9.20
C ASN A 12 1.55 9.76 -9.51
N ILE A 13 0.95 9.12 -8.51
CA ILE A 13 -0.28 8.38 -8.68
C ILE A 13 -1.38 9.13 -7.96
N VAL A 14 -2.47 9.42 -8.68
CA VAL A 14 -3.60 10.10 -8.08
C VAL A 14 -4.43 9.06 -7.35
N PRO A 15 -4.53 9.14 -6.03
CA PRO A 15 -5.26 8.14 -5.26
C PRO A 15 -6.76 8.32 -5.39
N LEU A 16 -7.45 7.21 -5.57
CA LEU A 16 -8.90 7.21 -5.60
C LEU A 16 -9.48 7.34 -4.19
N ILE A 17 -8.65 7.15 -3.19
CA ILE A 17 -9.09 7.16 -1.80
C ILE A 17 -8.87 8.50 -1.13
N GLY A 18 -8.56 9.54 -1.91
CA GLY A 18 -8.42 10.87 -1.36
C GLY A 18 -7.00 11.39 -1.40
N SER A 19 -6.44 11.72 -0.25
CA SER A 19 -5.16 12.38 -0.17
C SER A 19 -4.00 11.42 -0.44
N SER A 20 -2.97 11.91 -1.11
CA SER A 20 -1.74 11.16 -1.31
C SER A 20 -0.96 11.00 -0.02
N ASP A 21 -1.38 11.67 1.05
CA ASP A 21 -0.73 11.55 2.35
C ASP A 21 -1.24 10.39 3.17
N LYS A 22 -2.23 9.66 2.68
CA LYS A 22 -2.77 8.54 3.43
C LYS A 22 -1.74 7.45 3.55
N LEU A 23 -1.68 6.85 4.73
CA LEU A 23 -0.79 5.74 5.03
C LEU A 23 -1.59 4.47 5.12
N GLY A 24 -0.95 3.37 4.77
CA GLY A 24 -1.59 2.07 4.85
C GLY A 24 -0.62 1.03 5.37
N ILE A 25 -1.18 -0.09 5.77
CA ILE A 25 -0.39 -1.22 6.26
C ILE A 25 -0.69 -2.41 5.37
N VAL A 26 0.36 -3.09 4.93
CA VAL A 26 0.21 -4.30 4.14
C VAL A 26 -0.32 -5.40 5.05
N VAL A 27 -1.48 -5.95 4.71
CA VAL A 27 -2.09 -7.00 5.51
C VAL A 27 -2.02 -8.36 4.84
N GLU A 28 -1.73 -8.38 3.54
CA GLU A 28 -1.64 -9.63 2.81
C GLU A 28 -0.78 -9.41 1.58
N ARG A 29 -0.09 -10.46 1.14
CA ARG A 29 0.76 -10.39 -0.03
C ARG A 29 0.46 -11.58 -0.94
N HIS A 30 0.33 -11.32 -2.24
CA HIS A 30 0.09 -12.35 -3.23
C HIS A 30 1.23 -12.40 -4.22
N ASN A 31 1.84 -13.57 -4.35
CA ASN A 31 2.91 -13.80 -5.32
C ASN A 31 2.29 -14.31 -6.61
N ARG A 32 1.86 -13.37 -7.43
CA ARG A 32 1.27 -13.70 -8.72
C ARG A 32 2.21 -13.26 -9.82
N VAL A 33 1.79 -13.47 -11.07
CA VAL A 33 2.56 -12.99 -12.21
C VAL A 33 2.85 -11.51 -12.04
N VAL A 34 1.85 -10.74 -11.59
CA VAL A 34 2.07 -9.35 -11.19
C VAL A 34 1.97 -9.31 -9.67
N PRO A 35 3.08 -9.06 -8.97
CA PRO A 35 3.05 -9.04 -7.51
C PRO A 35 2.07 -7.99 -6.98
N THR A 36 1.25 -8.40 -6.05
CA THR A 36 0.16 -7.58 -5.51
C THR A 36 0.13 -7.70 -3.99
N VAL A 37 -0.21 -6.62 -3.33
CA VAL A 37 -0.41 -6.62 -1.89
C VAL A 37 -1.77 -6.03 -1.57
N VAL A 38 -2.34 -6.49 -0.46
CA VAL A 38 -3.60 -5.94 0.06
C VAL A 38 -3.23 -4.99 1.18
N VAL A 39 -3.77 -3.80 1.12
CA VAL A 39 -3.41 -2.72 2.03
C VAL A 39 -4.66 -2.25 2.76
N GLN A 40 -4.52 -2.07 4.06
CA GLN A 40 -5.54 -1.42 4.89
C GLN A 40 -5.13 0.04 5.05
N TRP A 41 -5.86 0.93 4.42
CA TRP A 41 -5.56 2.35 4.46
C TRP A 41 -6.14 2.98 5.71
N ASN A 42 -5.38 3.89 6.31
CA ASN A 42 -5.83 4.59 7.50
C ASN A 42 -7.05 5.44 7.16
N GLY A 43 -8.12 5.27 7.94
CA GLY A 43 -9.33 6.05 7.73
C GLY A 43 -10.23 5.54 6.64
N VAL A 44 -9.88 4.42 6.00
CA VAL A 44 -10.68 3.82 4.94
C VAL A 44 -11.20 2.49 5.42
N GLU A 45 -12.49 2.27 5.29
CA GLU A 45 -13.09 0.99 5.63
C GLU A 45 -12.70 -0.05 4.60
N GLY A 46 -12.35 -1.26 5.07
CA GLY A 46 -12.01 -2.35 4.19
C GLY A 46 -10.58 -2.26 3.70
N THR A 47 -10.23 -3.17 2.82
CA THR A 47 -8.88 -3.26 2.28
C THR A 47 -8.92 -3.08 0.78
N MET A 48 -7.78 -2.75 0.20
CA MET A 48 -7.66 -2.58 -1.25
C MET A 48 -6.40 -3.27 -1.72
N ALA A 49 -6.48 -3.90 -2.88
CA ALA A 49 -5.32 -4.55 -3.49
C ALA A 49 -4.62 -3.57 -4.42
N HIS A 50 -3.30 -3.55 -4.35
CA HIS A 50 -2.48 -2.71 -5.19
C HIS A 50 -1.29 -3.47 -5.70
N ARG A 51 -0.81 -3.12 -6.89
CA ARG A 51 0.45 -3.64 -7.37
C ARG A 51 1.58 -3.01 -6.57
N ILE A 52 2.59 -3.81 -6.28
CA ILE A 52 3.69 -3.36 -5.43
C ILE A 52 4.35 -2.10 -5.99
N LYS A 53 4.46 -2.02 -7.32
CA LYS A 53 5.15 -0.89 -7.93
C LYS A 53 4.43 0.44 -7.74
N MET A 54 3.18 0.41 -7.30
CA MET A 54 2.41 1.63 -7.06
C MET A 54 2.60 2.16 -5.65
N LEU A 55 3.37 1.47 -4.84
CA LEU A 55 3.49 1.79 -3.41
C LEU A 55 4.93 2.07 -3.05
N MET A 56 5.11 2.79 -1.95
CA MET A 56 6.40 3.04 -1.34
C MET A 56 6.37 2.60 0.10
N VAL A 57 7.41 1.90 0.53
CA VAL A 57 7.58 1.54 1.93
C VAL A 57 8.22 2.72 2.65
N ILE A 58 7.66 3.09 3.79
CA ILE A 58 8.13 4.27 4.50
C ILE A 58 8.68 3.97 5.90
N ASN A 59 8.65 2.74 6.34
CA ASN A 59 9.17 2.36 7.65
C ASN A 59 10.39 1.48 7.53
N GLU A 60 11.32 1.86 6.69
CA GLU A 60 12.41 0.98 6.36
C GLU A 60 13.70 1.26 7.10
N ASN A 61 13.65 2.05 8.11
CA ASN A 61 14.84 2.39 8.87
C ASN A 61 15.02 1.49 10.10
N ARG A 62 14.68 0.28 9.96
CA ARG A 62 14.80 -0.69 11.05
C ARG A 62 16.21 -1.20 11.20
#